data_65d1f1771e7d6e599926f31085a508a2
#
_entry.id   65d1f1771e7d6e599926f31085a508a2
#
_cell.length_a   1.000
_cell.length_b   1.000
_cell.length_c   1.000
_cell.angle_alpha   90.00
_cell.angle_beta   90.00
_cell.angle_gamma   90.00
#
_symmetry.space_group_name_H-M   'P 1'
#
loop_
_entity.id
_entity.type
_entity.pdbx_description
1 polymer ?
#
loop_
_entity_poly.entity_id
_entity_poly.type
_entity_poly.pdbx_seq_one_letter_code
_entity_poly.pdbx_strand_id
1 'polypeptide(L)'
;MGSAIRGLALVALLAAGVAARPVPAISQAPVNCADRSEVIAFLTRQYQEKQAATALINQQAIMEIYAADNGSWTLIVTDVNGRSCVILAGKSWETLPPLPIPKA
;
A
#
# COMPACT_ATOMS: atom_id res chain seq x y z
N MET A 1 -6.89 42.03 39.57
CA MET A 1 -6.70 40.91 40.08
C MET A 1 -6.93 39.77 39.17
N GLY A 2 -7.77 38.99 39.33
CA GLY A 2 -7.89 37.81 38.59
C GLY A 2 -7.93 38.02 37.09
N SER A 3 -8.15 39.17 36.62
CA SER A 3 -8.28 39.35 35.20
C SER A 3 -6.99 39.02 34.47
N ALA A 4 -5.91 39.38 35.04
CA ALA A 4 -4.65 39.09 34.37
C ALA A 4 -4.45 37.63 34.17
N ILE A 5 -4.87 36.88 35.08
CA ILE A 5 -4.68 35.46 35.01
C ILE A 5 -5.44 34.88 33.87
N ARG A 6 -6.59 35.37 33.66
CA ARG A 6 -7.39 34.85 32.57
C ARG A 6 -6.75 35.04 31.23
N GLY A 7 -6.17 36.16 31.05
CA GLY A 7 -5.52 36.38 29.77
C GLY A 7 -4.41 35.41 29.50
N LEU A 8 -3.72 35.04 30.51
CA LEU A 8 -2.65 34.09 30.31
C LEU A 8 -3.16 32.77 29.84
N ALA A 9 -4.20 32.32 30.42
CA ALA A 9 -4.75 31.06 30.06
C ALA A 9 -5.12 31.03 28.60
N LEU A 10 -5.70 32.07 28.12
CA LEU A 10 -6.10 32.11 26.74
C LEU A 10 -4.93 31.99 25.81
N VAL A 11 -3.90 32.68 26.13
CA VAL A 11 -2.74 32.62 25.28
C VAL A 11 -2.21 31.23 25.18
N ALA A 12 -2.17 30.57 26.25
CA ALA A 12 -1.65 29.21 26.23
C ALA A 12 -2.47 28.31 25.34
N LEU A 13 -3.74 28.45 25.39
CA LEU A 13 -4.59 27.64 24.55
C LEU A 13 -4.33 27.85 23.09
N LEU A 14 -4.19 29.07 22.70
CA LEU A 14 -3.96 29.34 21.32
C LEU A 14 -2.68 28.69 20.82
N ALA A 15 -1.68 28.80 21.60
CA ALA A 15 -0.42 28.21 21.18
C ALA A 15 -0.57 26.72 20.99
N ALA A 16 -1.23 26.10 21.87
CA ALA A 16 -1.38 24.68 21.77
C ALA A 16 -2.18 24.30 20.53
N GLY A 17 -3.23 25.03 20.29
CA GLY A 17 -4.04 24.69 19.15
C GLY A 17 -3.33 24.83 17.85
N VAL A 18 -2.43 25.76 17.79
CA VAL A 18 -1.74 25.97 16.56
C VAL A 18 -0.70 24.93 16.31
N ALA A 19 -0.14 24.45 17.34
CA ALA A 19 0.99 23.60 17.17
C ALA A 19 0.73 22.33 16.44
N ALA A 20 -0.37 21.79 16.59
CA ALA A 20 -0.51 20.48 16.09
C ALA A 20 -0.94 20.44 14.67
N ARG A 21 -0.05 20.37 13.81
CA ARG A 21 -0.50 20.32 12.47
C ARG A 21 0.37 19.48 11.65
N PRO A 22 0.42 18.25 11.91
CA PRO A 22 1.26 17.41 11.12
C PRO A 22 0.70 17.31 9.74
N VAL A 23 1.54 17.22 8.86
CA VAL A 23 1.19 17.10 7.51
C VAL A 23 0.88 15.70 7.18
N PRO A 24 -0.09 15.46 6.43
CA PRO A 24 -0.37 14.14 5.97
C PRO A 24 0.79 13.65 5.22
N ALA A 25 1.09 12.56 5.49
CA ALA A 25 2.23 12.04 4.89
C ALA A 25 1.83 11.02 3.91
N ILE A 26 1.40 11.45 2.83
CA ILE A 26 1.12 10.54 1.78
C ILE A 26 2.34 9.75 1.47
N SER A 27 3.46 10.40 1.46
CA SER A 27 4.69 9.74 1.16
C SER A 27 5.07 8.76 2.23
N GLN A 28 4.42 8.82 3.35
CA GLN A 28 4.78 7.94 4.42
C GLN A 28 3.75 6.91 4.71
N ALA A 29 2.86 6.70 3.79
CA ALA A 29 1.92 5.64 3.94
C ALA A 29 2.73 4.37 4.13
N PRO A 30 2.46 3.63 5.15
CA PRO A 30 3.26 2.45 5.40
C PRO A 30 3.08 1.44 4.28
N VAL A 31 4.17 0.82 3.94
CA VAL A 31 4.13 -0.26 2.99
C VAL A 31 3.79 -1.50 3.80
N ASN A 32 2.78 -2.21 3.39
CA ASN A 32 2.36 -3.40 4.11
C ASN A 32 3.21 -4.56 3.68
N CYS A 33 4.03 -5.03 4.60
CA CYS A 33 4.92 -6.16 4.34
C CYS A 33 4.71 -7.26 5.37
N ALA A 34 4.89 -8.50 4.94
CA ALA A 34 4.80 -9.65 5.82
C ALA A 34 5.43 -10.82 5.09
N ASP A 35 5.44 -11.99 5.72
CA ASP A 35 5.89 -13.20 5.04
C ASP A 35 5.03 -13.43 3.82
N ARG A 36 5.64 -13.89 2.76
CA ARG A 36 4.92 -14.10 1.51
C ARG A 36 3.69 -14.97 1.68
N SER A 37 3.80 -16.04 2.45
CA SER A 37 2.66 -16.92 2.63
C SER A 37 1.49 -16.21 3.32
N GLU A 38 1.78 -15.30 4.22
CA GLU A 38 0.73 -14.55 4.90
C GLU A 38 0.07 -13.56 3.97
N VAL A 39 0.86 -12.90 3.14
CA VAL A 39 0.30 -11.95 2.19
C VAL A 39 -0.61 -12.67 1.21
N ILE A 40 -0.14 -13.79 0.66
CA ILE A 40 -0.94 -14.55 -0.29
C ILE A 40 -2.22 -15.06 0.35
N ALA A 41 -2.14 -15.56 1.57
CA ALA A 41 -3.32 -16.04 2.26
C ALA A 41 -4.33 -14.92 2.47
N PHE A 42 -3.84 -13.74 2.81
CA PHE A 42 -4.70 -12.59 2.98
C PHE A 42 -5.40 -12.23 1.67
N LEU A 43 -4.66 -12.16 0.58
CA LEU A 43 -5.24 -11.81 -0.71
C LEU A 43 -6.28 -12.85 -1.16
N THR A 44 -6.00 -14.10 -0.89
CA THR A 44 -6.93 -15.15 -1.25
C THR A 44 -8.21 -15.09 -0.43
N ARG A 45 -8.08 -14.92 0.87
CA ARG A 45 -9.25 -14.92 1.75
C ARG A 45 -10.09 -13.67 1.63
N GLN A 46 -9.43 -12.51 1.56
CA GLN A 46 -10.16 -11.25 1.60
C GLN A 46 -10.63 -10.80 0.23
N TYR A 47 -9.91 -11.15 -0.81
CA TYR A 47 -10.22 -10.62 -2.14
C TYR A 47 -10.38 -11.69 -3.20
N GLN A 48 -10.24 -12.95 -2.83
CA GLN A 48 -10.33 -14.07 -3.79
C GLN A 48 -9.35 -13.90 -4.94
N GLU A 49 -8.19 -13.33 -4.68
CA GLU A 49 -7.18 -13.12 -5.70
C GLU A 49 -6.25 -14.31 -5.81
N LYS A 50 -5.83 -14.60 -7.04
CA LYS A 50 -4.90 -15.67 -7.35
C LYS A 50 -3.78 -15.10 -8.19
N GLN A 51 -2.64 -15.76 -8.19
CA GLN A 51 -1.51 -15.27 -8.95
C GLN A 51 -1.86 -15.21 -10.44
N ALA A 52 -1.68 -14.05 -11.00
CA ALA A 52 -1.98 -13.81 -12.40
C ALA A 52 -0.73 -13.57 -13.23
N ALA A 53 0.33 -13.06 -12.63
CA ALA A 53 1.56 -12.77 -13.36
C ALA A 53 2.72 -12.70 -12.39
N THR A 54 3.92 -12.89 -12.92
CA THR A 54 5.12 -12.76 -12.12
C THR A 54 6.25 -12.32 -13.04
N ALA A 55 7.21 -11.61 -12.46
CA ALA A 55 8.38 -11.17 -13.20
C ALA A 55 9.55 -11.03 -12.26
N LEU A 56 10.73 -11.34 -12.77
CA LEU A 56 11.94 -11.16 -12.00
C LEU A 56 12.35 -9.70 -12.10
N ILE A 57 12.54 -9.04 -10.96
CA ILE A 57 13.01 -7.67 -10.96
C ILE A 57 14.52 -7.67 -11.07
N ASN A 58 15.16 -8.44 -10.22
CA ASN A 58 16.61 -8.64 -10.24
C ASN A 58 16.88 -9.88 -9.40
N GLN A 59 18.12 -10.12 -9.06
CA GLN A 59 18.44 -11.32 -8.31
C GLN A 59 18.00 -11.25 -6.86
N GLN A 60 17.48 -10.12 -6.42
CA GLN A 60 17.07 -9.94 -5.04
C GLN A 60 15.57 -9.92 -4.85
N ALA A 61 14.80 -9.80 -5.91
CA ALA A 61 13.36 -9.61 -5.76
C ALA A 61 12.58 -9.99 -6.99
N ILE A 62 11.36 -10.45 -6.77
CA ILE A 62 10.41 -10.73 -7.84
C ILE A 62 9.18 -9.88 -7.63
N MET A 63 8.48 -9.64 -8.73
CA MET A 63 7.20 -8.96 -8.70
C MET A 63 6.14 -9.99 -9.00
N GLU A 64 5.02 -9.92 -8.27
CA GLU A 64 3.91 -10.83 -8.52
C GLU A 64 2.63 -10.02 -8.54
N ILE A 65 1.72 -10.41 -9.41
CA ILE A 65 0.39 -9.80 -9.45
C ILE A 65 -0.63 -10.86 -9.14
N TYR A 66 -1.51 -10.53 -8.22
CA TYR A 66 -2.64 -11.38 -7.86
C TYR A 66 -3.91 -10.69 -8.30
N ALA A 67 -4.85 -11.45 -8.82
CA ALA A 67 -6.07 -10.86 -9.37
C ALA A 67 -7.24 -11.80 -9.15
N ALA A 68 -8.42 -11.22 -9.05
CA ALA A 68 -9.66 -11.95 -8.86
C ALA A 68 -10.55 -11.79 -10.10
N ASP A 69 -11.52 -12.69 -10.21
CA ASP A 69 -12.44 -12.65 -11.34
C ASP A 69 -13.23 -11.36 -11.40
N ASN A 70 -13.46 -10.73 -10.26
CA ASN A 70 -14.21 -9.49 -10.24
C ASN A 70 -13.37 -8.26 -10.59
N GLY A 71 -12.09 -8.47 -10.89
CA GLY A 71 -11.22 -7.37 -11.30
C GLY A 71 -10.32 -6.80 -10.23
N SER A 72 -10.48 -7.20 -8.99
CA SER A 72 -9.56 -6.68 -7.97
C SER A 72 -8.18 -7.28 -8.19
N TRP A 73 -7.15 -6.50 -7.93
CA TRP A 73 -5.78 -6.98 -8.15
C TRP A 73 -4.81 -6.30 -7.20
N THR A 74 -3.70 -6.97 -6.97
CA THR A 74 -2.67 -6.49 -6.05
C THR A 74 -1.31 -6.85 -6.61
N LEU A 75 -0.40 -5.89 -6.58
CA LEU A 75 0.98 -6.11 -6.99
C LEU A 75 1.83 -6.16 -5.73
N ILE A 76 2.56 -7.25 -5.58
CA ILE A 76 3.47 -7.38 -4.45
C ILE A 76 4.89 -7.59 -4.96
N VAL A 77 5.86 -7.21 -4.14
CA VAL A 77 7.26 -7.46 -4.42
C VAL A 77 7.79 -8.31 -3.28
N THR A 78 8.45 -9.40 -3.63
CA THR A 78 8.96 -10.35 -2.64
C THR A 78 10.48 -10.43 -2.77
N ASP A 79 11.17 -10.33 -1.66
CA ASP A 79 12.63 -10.40 -1.67
C ASP A 79 13.11 -11.83 -1.44
N VAL A 80 14.42 -12.02 -1.49
CA VAL A 80 15.01 -13.35 -1.37
C VAL A 80 14.79 -13.98 0.00
N ASN A 81 14.42 -13.20 0.98
CA ASN A 81 14.15 -13.72 2.30
C ASN A 81 12.70 -14.12 2.50
N GLY A 82 11.90 -13.99 1.45
CA GLY A 82 10.49 -14.38 1.54
C GLY A 82 9.59 -13.33 2.14
N ARG A 83 10.06 -12.08 2.21
CA ARG A 83 9.22 -11.01 2.70
C ARG A 83 8.54 -10.32 1.53
N SER A 84 7.24 -10.20 1.59
CA SER A 84 6.45 -9.60 0.52
C SER A 84 5.86 -8.29 0.98
N CYS A 85 5.88 -7.31 0.10
CA CYS A 85 5.28 -6.00 0.38
C CYS A 85 4.26 -5.67 -0.69
N VAL A 86 3.11 -5.17 -0.25
CA VAL A 86 2.08 -4.72 -1.19
C VAL A 86 2.47 -3.34 -1.69
N ILE A 87 2.61 -3.22 -2.99
CA ILE A 87 3.05 -1.98 -3.61
C ILE A 87 1.88 -1.22 -4.23
N LEU A 88 1.02 -1.92 -4.94
CA LEU A 88 -0.12 -1.30 -5.62
C LEU A 88 -1.30 -2.23 -5.56
N ALA A 89 -2.49 -1.66 -5.68
CA ALA A 89 -3.71 -2.43 -5.75
C ALA A 89 -4.73 -1.65 -6.55
N GLY A 90 -5.67 -2.35 -7.15
CA GLY A 90 -6.67 -1.70 -7.99
C GLY A 90 -7.87 -2.57 -8.20
N LYS A 91 -8.74 -2.16 -9.13
CA LYS A 91 -10.04 -2.80 -9.27
C LYS A 91 -10.42 -3.23 -10.67
N SER A 92 -9.64 -3.00 -11.65
CA SER A 92 -10.08 -3.29 -13.02
C SER A 92 -9.06 -4.11 -13.77
N TRP A 93 -8.67 -5.21 -13.20
CA TRP A 93 -7.74 -6.11 -13.85
C TRP A 93 -8.37 -6.74 -15.08
N GLU A 94 -7.68 -6.67 -16.19
CA GLU A 94 -8.12 -7.30 -17.42
C GLU A 94 -6.95 -8.03 -18.06
N THR A 95 -7.20 -9.20 -18.56
CA THR A 95 -6.20 -9.93 -19.30
C THR A 95 -6.35 -9.55 -20.77
N LEU A 96 -5.28 -9.09 -21.35
CA LEU A 96 -5.31 -8.72 -22.76
C LEU A 96 -5.21 -9.97 -23.62
N PRO A 97 -5.89 -9.98 -24.77
CA PRO A 97 -5.73 -11.09 -25.68
C PRO A 97 -4.34 -11.04 -26.28
N PRO A 98 -3.85 -12.16 -26.78
CA PRO A 98 -2.56 -12.17 -27.43
C PRO A 98 -2.54 -11.21 -28.59
N LEU A 99 -1.42 -10.52 -28.76
CA LEU A 99 -1.27 -9.62 -29.89
C LEU A 99 -1.08 -10.43 -31.17
N PRO A 100 -1.65 -9.97 -32.28
CA PRO A 100 -1.48 -10.68 -33.55
C PRO A 100 -0.11 -10.37 -34.14
N ILE A 101 0.92 -10.88 -33.52
CA ILE A 101 2.26 -10.62 -33.95
C ILE A 101 2.72 -11.75 -34.86
N PRO A 102 3.29 -11.45 -36.03
CA PRO A 102 3.78 -12.51 -36.89
C PRO A 102 4.93 -13.23 -36.20
N LYS A 103 5.01 -14.50 -36.45
CA LYS A 103 6.11 -15.26 -35.89
C LYS A 103 7.38 -14.94 -36.61
N ALA A 104 8.42 -14.87 -35.86
CA ALA A 104 9.72 -14.60 -36.43
C ALA A 104 10.33 -15.87 -37.00
#